data_95bec0beaa9ab3c6423533b8e9880f00
#
_entry.id   95bec0beaa9ab3c6423533b8e9880f00
#
_cell.length_a   1.000
_cell.length_b   1.000
_cell.length_c   1.000
_cell.angle_alpha   90.00
_cell.angle_beta   90.00
_cell.angle_gamma   90.00
#
_symmetry.space_group_name_H-M   'P 1'
#
loop_
_entity.id
_entity.type
_entity.pdbx_description
1 polymer ?
#
loop_
_entity_poly.entity_id
_entity_poly.type
_entity_poly.pdbx_seq_one_letter_code
_entity_poly.pdbx_strand_id
1 'polypeptide(L)'
;MQQKMIQFSGDVSLPAIGQGTWYMGEDASQRKTEVAALRAGIELGLTLIDTAEMYADGGAEKVVGEALTDLRDNVFLVSKVYPWNAGGQKAINACEASLRRLNTDYLDLYLLHWSGSFAFEETVAAMEKLIAQGKIRRWGVSNLDYADMQELWQLPGGNQCATNQVLYHLGSRGIEYDLLPWCQQQQMPVMAYSPLAQAGRLRNGLLKNAVVNEIAHAHNISAAQVLLAWVISHQGVMAIPKAATIAHVQQNAAVLEVELSSAELAMLDKAYPAPKGKTALDMV
;
A
#
# COMPACT_ATOMS: atom_id res chain seq x y z
N MET A 1 -17.07 17.76 3.01
CA MET A 1 -15.62 17.94 2.87
C MET A 1 -15.14 17.05 1.73
N GLN A 2 -14.13 17.44 0.96
CA GLN A 2 -13.66 16.63 -0.16
C GLN A 2 -12.64 15.61 0.36
N GLN A 3 -12.88 14.31 0.15
CA GLN A 3 -11.96 13.25 0.54
C GLN A 3 -10.59 13.46 -0.10
N LYS A 4 -9.51 13.17 0.64
CA LYS A 4 -8.14 13.28 0.13
C LYS A 4 -7.87 12.19 -0.90
N MET A 5 -7.66 12.61 -2.15
CA MET A 5 -7.41 11.73 -3.30
C MET A 5 -5.95 11.87 -3.77
N ILE A 6 -5.39 10.77 -4.24
CA ILE A 6 -4.07 10.69 -4.86
C ILE A 6 -4.25 10.41 -6.34
N GLN A 7 -3.67 11.25 -7.19
CA GLN A 7 -3.59 10.98 -8.62
C GLN A 7 -2.64 9.78 -8.83
N PHE A 8 -3.18 8.72 -9.38
CA PHE A 8 -2.44 7.54 -9.77
C PHE A 8 -2.02 7.63 -11.25
N SER A 9 -1.54 6.58 -11.87
CA SER A 9 -1.16 6.63 -13.28
C SER A 9 -2.36 6.83 -14.22
N GLY A 10 -2.24 7.68 -15.24
CA GLY A 10 -3.33 8.01 -16.15
C GLY A 10 -4.44 8.82 -15.47
N ASP A 11 -5.69 8.53 -15.81
CA ASP A 11 -6.87 9.24 -15.29
C ASP A 11 -7.41 8.65 -13.97
N VAL A 12 -6.63 7.78 -13.30
CA VAL A 12 -7.06 7.11 -12.07
C VAL A 12 -6.73 7.97 -10.86
N SER A 13 -7.76 8.29 -10.08
CA SER A 13 -7.64 8.96 -8.78
C SER A 13 -8.14 8.01 -7.69
N LEU A 14 -7.33 7.79 -6.65
CA LEU A 14 -7.59 6.84 -5.57
C LEU A 14 -7.65 7.54 -4.21
N PRO A 15 -8.45 7.04 -3.26
CA PRO A 15 -8.41 7.56 -1.90
C PRO A 15 -7.01 7.41 -1.30
N ALA A 16 -6.57 8.41 -0.54
CA ALA A 16 -5.26 8.38 0.12
C ALA A 16 -5.13 7.28 1.20
N ILE A 17 -6.25 6.68 1.60
CA ILE A 17 -6.31 5.50 2.47
C ILE A 17 -6.92 4.34 1.70
N GLY A 18 -6.19 3.22 1.62
CA GLY A 18 -6.68 1.94 1.11
C GLY A 18 -6.84 0.91 2.22
N GLN A 19 -7.10 -0.34 1.83
CA GLN A 19 -7.31 -1.47 2.72
C GLN A 19 -6.22 -2.53 2.47
N GLY A 20 -5.28 -2.69 3.41
CA GLY A 20 -4.30 -3.78 3.39
C GLY A 20 -4.89 -5.07 3.97
N THR A 21 -4.42 -6.22 3.51
CA THR A 21 -4.95 -7.54 3.91
C THR A 21 -3.93 -8.48 4.52
N TRP A 22 -2.73 -8.00 4.84
CA TRP A 22 -1.73 -8.84 5.51
C TRP A 22 -2.29 -9.39 6.83
N TYR A 23 -2.08 -10.67 7.11
CA TYR A 23 -2.69 -11.45 8.20
C TYR A 23 -4.21 -11.71 8.05
N MET A 24 -4.86 -11.41 6.95
CA MET A 24 -6.19 -11.92 6.67
C MET A 24 -6.13 -13.34 6.09
N GLY A 25 -7.15 -14.13 6.37
CA GLY A 25 -7.26 -15.49 5.85
C GLY A 25 -6.41 -16.56 6.56
N GLU A 26 -5.72 -16.20 7.65
CA GLU A 26 -4.96 -17.14 8.49
C GLU A 26 -5.87 -17.96 9.39
N ASP A 27 -6.92 -17.35 9.94
CA ASP A 27 -7.91 -17.98 10.81
C ASP A 27 -9.27 -18.05 10.13
N ALA A 28 -9.70 -19.27 9.79
CA ALA A 28 -10.99 -19.52 9.15
C ALA A 28 -12.20 -18.99 9.98
N SER A 29 -12.06 -18.88 11.30
CA SER A 29 -13.10 -18.35 12.17
C SER A 29 -13.31 -16.85 11.99
N GLN A 30 -12.30 -16.11 11.56
CA GLN A 30 -12.33 -14.67 11.31
C GLN A 30 -12.83 -14.29 9.91
N ARG A 31 -12.89 -15.25 8.99
CA ARG A 31 -13.19 -15.00 7.57
C ARG A 31 -14.40 -14.13 7.33
N LYS A 32 -15.52 -14.41 8.00
CA LYS A 32 -16.75 -13.61 7.86
C LYS A 32 -16.59 -12.17 8.33
N THR A 33 -15.83 -11.97 9.42
CA THR A 33 -15.55 -10.64 9.98
C THR A 33 -14.63 -9.85 9.05
N GLU A 34 -13.61 -10.50 8.47
CA GLU A 34 -12.68 -9.89 7.53
C GLU A 34 -13.38 -9.49 6.22
N VAL A 35 -14.23 -10.37 5.66
CA VAL A 35 -15.08 -10.07 4.49
C VAL A 35 -15.99 -8.87 4.78
N ALA A 36 -16.68 -8.86 5.93
CA ALA A 36 -17.57 -7.75 6.31
C ALA A 36 -16.81 -6.44 6.48
N ALA A 37 -15.57 -6.48 7.04
CA ALA A 37 -14.73 -5.30 7.19
C ALA A 37 -14.30 -4.72 5.83
N LEU A 38 -13.86 -5.55 4.88
CA LEU A 38 -13.50 -5.11 3.52
C LEU A 38 -14.70 -4.48 2.80
N ARG A 39 -15.87 -5.10 2.86
CA ARG A 39 -17.11 -4.56 2.24
C ARG A 39 -17.52 -3.22 2.85
N ALA A 40 -17.48 -3.10 4.18
CA ALA A 40 -17.74 -1.82 4.85
C ALA A 40 -16.74 -0.73 4.42
N GLY A 41 -15.47 -1.08 4.17
CA GLY A 41 -14.48 -0.14 3.64
C GLY A 41 -14.82 0.34 2.24
N ILE A 42 -15.25 -0.55 1.35
CA ILE A 42 -15.69 -0.18 0.00
C ILE A 42 -16.87 0.79 0.07
N GLU A 43 -17.88 0.52 0.92
CA GLU A 43 -19.04 1.39 1.14
C GLU A 43 -18.66 2.78 1.67
N LEU A 44 -17.55 2.87 2.44
CA LEU A 44 -16.98 4.12 2.96
C LEU A 44 -16.05 4.83 1.98
N GLY A 45 -15.86 4.30 0.76
CA GLY A 45 -15.02 4.90 -0.27
C GLY A 45 -13.55 4.46 -0.24
N LEU A 46 -13.17 3.50 0.62
CA LEU A 46 -11.83 2.91 0.63
C LEU A 46 -11.71 1.87 -0.50
N THR A 47 -11.74 2.33 -1.73
CA THR A 47 -11.87 1.48 -2.93
C THR A 47 -10.57 0.80 -3.36
N LEU A 48 -9.41 1.19 -2.82
CA LEU A 48 -8.14 0.49 -3.05
C LEU A 48 -8.01 -0.68 -2.06
N ILE A 49 -7.85 -1.90 -2.57
CA ILE A 49 -7.60 -3.11 -1.77
C ILE A 49 -6.27 -3.72 -2.17
N ASP A 50 -5.36 -3.88 -1.20
CA ASP A 50 -4.03 -4.45 -1.38
C ASP A 50 -3.94 -5.84 -0.74
N THR A 51 -3.56 -6.82 -1.55
CA THR A 51 -3.30 -8.21 -1.14
C THR A 51 -2.02 -8.75 -1.79
N ALA A 52 -1.71 -10.03 -1.59
CA ALA A 52 -0.59 -10.72 -2.22
C ALA A 52 -0.79 -12.25 -2.22
N GLU A 53 -0.18 -12.95 -3.19
CA GLU A 53 -0.14 -14.43 -3.18
C GLU A 53 0.54 -14.98 -1.93
N MET A 54 1.45 -14.23 -1.32
CA MET A 54 2.16 -14.57 -0.08
C MET A 54 1.23 -14.59 1.14
N TYR A 55 0.21 -13.74 1.21
CA TYR A 55 -0.55 -13.54 2.45
C TYR A 55 -1.42 -14.76 2.76
N ALA A 56 -1.14 -15.43 3.89
CA ALA A 56 -1.78 -16.68 4.29
C ALA A 56 -1.77 -17.74 3.17
N ASP A 57 -0.68 -17.81 2.38
CA ASP A 57 -0.53 -18.73 1.24
C ASP A 57 -1.73 -18.64 0.27
N GLY A 58 -2.07 -17.41 -0.11
CA GLY A 58 -3.22 -17.09 -0.95
C GLY A 58 -4.57 -17.06 -0.20
N GLY A 59 -4.57 -17.26 1.11
CA GLY A 59 -5.78 -17.18 1.95
C GLY A 59 -6.38 -15.77 1.95
N ALA A 60 -5.54 -14.73 2.02
CA ALA A 60 -5.99 -13.35 1.95
C ALA A 60 -6.67 -13.03 0.61
N GLU A 61 -6.11 -13.50 -0.50
CA GLU A 61 -6.74 -13.33 -1.83
C GLU A 61 -8.12 -14.00 -1.90
N LYS A 62 -8.32 -15.15 -1.24
CA LYS A 62 -9.64 -15.80 -1.17
C LYS A 62 -10.64 -14.99 -0.33
N VAL A 63 -10.20 -14.37 0.77
CA VAL A 63 -11.03 -13.46 1.57
C VAL A 63 -11.43 -12.24 0.74
N VAL A 64 -10.48 -11.65 0.02
CA VAL A 64 -10.74 -10.52 -0.90
C VAL A 64 -11.72 -10.92 -1.99
N GLY A 65 -11.49 -12.07 -2.67
CA GLY A 65 -12.38 -12.56 -3.72
C GLY A 65 -13.84 -12.73 -3.25
N GLU A 66 -14.03 -13.24 -2.01
CA GLU A 66 -15.36 -13.33 -1.40
C GLU A 66 -15.96 -11.94 -1.10
N ALA A 67 -15.14 -11.01 -0.59
CA ALA A 67 -15.58 -9.65 -0.30
C ALA A 67 -16.01 -8.89 -1.57
N LEU A 68 -15.38 -9.17 -2.72
CA LEU A 68 -15.63 -8.51 -3.99
C LEU A 68 -16.78 -9.10 -4.81
N THR A 69 -17.46 -10.14 -4.32
CA THR A 69 -18.66 -10.66 -4.99
C THR A 69 -19.64 -9.51 -5.25
N ASP A 70 -19.97 -9.29 -6.53
CA ASP A 70 -20.82 -8.19 -7.04
C ASP A 70 -20.24 -6.76 -6.86
N LEU A 71 -18.99 -6.59 -6.40
CA LEU A 71 -18.35 -5.30 -6.15
C LEU A 71 -17.05 -5.08 -6.93
N ARG A 72 -16.64 -6.03 -7.78
CA ARG A 72 -15.32 -5.99 -8.44
C ARG A 72 -15.06 -4.68 -9.19
N ASP A 73 -16.04 -4.17 -9.90
CA ASP A 73 -15.89 -2.94 -10.72
C ASP A 73 -15.82 -1.65 -9.90
N ASN A 74 -16.12 -1.73 -8.60
CA ASN A 74 -16.05 -0.59 -7.69
C ASN A 74 -14.70 -0.48 -6.97
N VAL A 75 -13.74 -1.38 -7.26
CA VAL A 75 -12.49 -1.54 -6.51
C VAL A 75 -11.29 -1.48 -7.41
N PHE A 76 -10.27 -0.76 -6.97
CA PHE A 76 -8.91 -0.84 -7.49
C PHE A 76 -8.16 -1.94 -6.75
N LEU A 77 -8.00 -3.10 -7.40
CA LEU A 77 -7.49 -4.32 -6.81
C LEU A 77 -6.00 -4.50 -7.10
N VAL A 78 -5.22 -4.66 -6.03
CA VAL A 78 -3.77 -4.85 -6.07
C VAL A 78 -3.42 -6.24 -5.54
N SER A 79 -2.57 -6.98 -6.26
CA SER A 79 -1.89 -8.17 -5.73
C SER A 79 -0.41 -8.14 -6.09
N LYS A 80 0.38 -9.11 -5.58
CA LYS A 80 1.84 -9.11 -5.70
C LYS A 80 2.34 -10.50 -6.05
N VAL A 81 3.39 -10.54 -6.89
CA VAL A 81 4.12 -11.76 -7.25
C VAL A 81 5.37 -11.92 -6.41
N TYR A 82 5.63 -13.14 -5.95
CA TYR A 82 6.92 -13.48 -5.34
C TYR A 82 8.09 -13.24 -6.29
N PRO A 83 9.26 -12.80 -5.81
CA PRO A 83 10.41 -12.52 -6.66
C PRO A 83 10.90 -13.74 -7.45
N TRP A 84 10.79 -14.95 -6.92
CA TRP A 84 11.14 -16.20 -7.62
C TRP A 84 10.12 -16.66 -8.67
N ASN A 85 8.98 -15.98 -8.76
CA ASN A 85 7.97 -16.15 -9.80
C ASN A 85 7.95 -14.97 -10.79
N ALA A 86 8.73 -13.91 -10.59
CA ALA A 86 8.55 -12.62 -11.26
C ALA A 86 9.11 -12.56 -12.70
N GLY A 87 9.43 -13.69 -13.33
CA GLY A 87 9.96 -13.73 -14.71
C GLY A 87 9.27 -14.75 -15.61
N GLY A 88 9.19 -14.41 -16.91
CA GLY A 88 8.76 -15.31 -17.96
C GLY A 88 7.39 -15.97 -17.71
N GLN A 89 7.29 -17.28 -17.97
CA GLN A 89 6.03 -18.03 -17.80
C GLN A 89 5.63 -18.21 -16.33
N LYS A 90 6.59 -18.13 -15.38
CA LYS A 90 6.28 -18.23 -13.94
C LYS A 90 5.40 -17.08 -13.49
N ALA A 91 5.68 -15.83 -13.93
CA ALA A 91 4.88 -14.66 -13.59
C ALA A 91 3.45 -14.77 -14.14
N ILE A 92 3.30 -15.30 -15.35
CA ILE A 92 1.98 -15.53 -15.95
C ILE A 92 1.18 -16.54 -15.12
N ASN A 93 1.81 -17.65 -14.75
CA ASN A 93 1.16 -18.70 -13.96
C ASN A 93 0.78 -18.22 -12.56
N ALA A 94 1.65 -17.44 -11.90
CA ALA A 94 1.40 -16.85 -10.59
C ALA A 94 0.24 -15.86 -10.63
N CYS A 95 0.21 -14.96 -11.63
CA CYS A 95 -0.89 -14.02 -11.83
C CYS A 95 -2.22 -14.77 -12.05
N GLU A 96 -2.26 -15.78 -12.92
CA GLU A 96 -3.45 -16.60 -13.16
C GLU A 96 -3.92 -17.33 -11.90
N ALA A 97 -2.98 -17.78 -11.05
CA ALA A 97 -3.32 -18.38 -9.77
C ALA A 97 -3.95 -17.36 -8.81
N SER A 98 -3.41 -16.13 -8.74
CA SER A 98 -4.00 -15.02 -7.98
C SER A 98 -5.40 -14.67 -8.49
N LEU A 99 -5.59 -14.54 -9.81
CA LEU A 99 -6.90 -14.25 -10.41
C LEU A 99 -7.94 -15.30 -10.04
N ARG A 100 -7.56 -16.60 -10.06
CA ARG A 100 -8.47 -17.69 -9.62
C ARG A 100 -8.85 -17.57 -8.15
N ARG A 101 -7.90 -17.24 -7.25
CA ARG A 101 -8.18 -17.07 -5.81
C ARG A 101 -9.05 -15.84 -5.53
N LEU A 102 -8.83 -14.78 -6.29
CA LEU A 102 -9.58 -13.53 -6.23
C LEU A 102 -10.93 -13.57 -6.94
N ASN A 103 -11.21 -14.66 -7.70
CA ASN A 103 -12.42 -14.83 -8.50
C ASN A 103 -12.68 -13.63 -9.44
N THR A 104 -11.66 -13.23 -10.19
CA THR A 104 -11.69 -12.11 -11.16
C THR A 104 -10.84 -12.40 -12.37
N ASP A 105 -11.10 -11.73 -13.48
CA ASP A 105 -10.37 -11.90 -14.73
C ASP A 105 -9.19 -10.93 -14.86
N TYR A 106 -9.11 -9.90 -14.01
CA TYR A 106 -8.04 -8.90 -14.07
C TYR A 106 -7.71 -8.30 -12.70
N LEU A 107 -6.47 -7.81 -12.58
CA LEU A 107 -6.01 -6.91 -11.52
C LEU A 107 -5.88 -5.48 -12.06
N ASP A 108 -6.15 -4.49 -11.24
CA ASP A 108 -5.88 -3.09 -11.59
C ASP A 108 -4.39 -2.78 -11.50
N LEU A 109 -3.70 -3.43 -10.57
CA LEU A 109 -2.27 -3.28 -10.35
C LEU A 109 -1.65 -4.61 -9.87
N TYR A 110 -0.51 -5.00 -10.47
CA TYR A 110 0.26 -6.16 -10.05
C TYR A 110 1.68 -5.76 -9.72
N LEU A 111 2.16 -6.12 -8.54
CA LEU A 111 3.46 -5.67 -8.03
C LEU A 111 4.48 -6.81 -7.99
N LEU A 112 5.74 -6.52 -8.33
CA LEU A 112 6.87 -7.29 -7.85
C LEU A 112 6.99 -7.06 -6.34
N HIS A 113 6.92 -8.12 -5.51
CA HIS A 113 6.81 -7.96 -4.04
C HIS A 113 8.12 -7.47 -3.40
N TRP A 114 9.27 -7.88 -3.92
CA TRP A 114 10.63 -7.37 -3.64
C TRP A 114 11.59 -7.84 -4.72
N SER A 115 12.78 -7.28 -4.80
CA SER A 115 13.83 -7.70 -5.74
C SER A 115 14.28 -9.13 -5.46
N GLY A 116 14.48 -9.92 -6.53
CA GLY A 116 14.88 -11.32 -6.46
C GLY A 116 16.02 -11.66 -7.41
N SER A 117 16.03 -12.90 -7.89
CA SER A 117 17.08 -13.41 -8.79
C SER A 117 16.81 -13.15 -10.28
N PHE A 118 15.58 -12.76 -10.65
CA PHE A 118 15.30 -12.35 -12.02
C PHE A 118 15.80 -10.92 -12.26
N ALA A 119 16.40 -10.69 -13.42
CA ALA A 119 16.73 -9.34 -13.86
C ALA A 119 15.45 -8.52 -14.04
N PHE A 120 15.53 -7.21 -13.81
CA PHE A 120 14.34 -6.34 -13.95
C PHE A 120 13.76 -6.36 -15.36
N GLU A 121 14.59 -6.54 -16.41
CA GLU A 121 14.14 -6.70 -17.80
C GLU A 121 13.20 -7.87 -17.97
N GLU A 122 13.47 -9.00 -17.30
CA GLU A 122 12.62 -10.19 -17.37
C GLU A 122 11.27 -9.95 -16.67
N THR A 123 11.32 -9.21 -15.54
CA THR A 123 10.10 -8.83 -14.81
C THR A 123 9.26 -7.85 -15.63
N VAL A 124 9.87 -6.80 -16.19
CA VAL A 124 9.17 -5.82 -17.04
C VAL A 124 8.51 -6.51 -18.24
N ALA A 125 9.26 -7.37 -18.95
CA ALA A 125 8.73 -8.11 -20.09
C ALA A 125 7.55 -9.01 -19.71
N ALA A 126 7.58 -9.65 -18.53
CA ALA A 126 6.47 -10.46 -18.03
C ALA A 126 5.24 -9.60 -17.67
N MET A 127 5.44 -8.44 -17.05
CA MET A 127 4.35 -7.51 -16.72
C MET A 127 3.70 -6.92 -17.98
N GLU A 128 4.48 -6.53 -18.97
CA GLU A 128 3.95 -6.07 -20.27
C GLU A 128 3.14 -7.15 -20.98
N LYS A 129 3.61 -8.40 -20.93
CA LYS A 129 2.86 -9.54 -21.48
C LYS A 129 1.53 -9.75 -20.76
N LEU A 130 1.49 -9.60 -19.43
CA LEU A 130 0.26 -9.67 -18.64
C LEU A 130 -0.72 -8.54 -19.00
N ILE A 131 -0.21 -7.32 -19.24
CA ILE A 131 -1.02 -6.19 -19.75
C ILE A 131 -1.59 -6.53 -21.14
N ALA A 132 -0.75 -7.00 -22.06
CA ALA A 132 -1.19 -7.36 -23.41
C ALA A 132 -2.25 -8.48 -23.42
N GLN A 133 -2.23 -9.37 -22.42
CA GLN A 133 -3.24 -10.41 -22.21
C GLN A 133 -4.50 -9.90 -21.47
N GLY A 134 -4.54 -8.65 -21.05
CA GLY A 134 -5.66 -8.06 -20.30
C GLY A 134 -5.79 -8.56 -18.85
N LYS A 135 -4.79 -9.30 -18.33
CA LYS A 135 -4.82 -9.87 -16.97
C LYS A 135 -4.49 -8.84 -15.88
N ILE A 136 -3.72 -7.83 -16.23
CA ILE A 136 -3.44 -6.68 -15.37
C ILE A 136 -3.61 -5.38 -16.15
N ARG A 137 -4.00 -4.31 -15.48
CA ARG A 137 -4.13 -2.98 -16.10
C ARG A 137 -2.85 -2.18 -16.00
N ARG A 138 -2.12 -2.36 -14.89
CA ARG A 138 -0.86 -1.67 -14.57
C ARG A 138 0.04 -2.62 -13.81
N TRP A 139 1.32 -2.30 -13.76
CA TRP A 139 2.27 -2.96 -12.90
C TRP A 139 3.07 -1.96 -12.09
N GLY A 140 3.67 -2.43 -11.01
CA GLY A 140 4.56 -1.67 -10.15
C GLY A 140 5.47 -2.59 -9.36
N VAL A 141 6.11 -2.02 -8.36
CA VAL A 141 7.06 -2.75 -7.52
C VAL A 141 6.78 -2.51 -6.05
N SER A 142 7.43 -3.30 -5.20
CA SER A 142 7.45 -3.13 -3.76
C SER A 142 8.86 -3.37 -3.25
N ASN A 143 9.26 -2.64 -2.20
CA ASN A 143 10.55 -2.80 -1.56
C ASN A 143 11.78 -2.62 -2.47
N LEU A 144 11.69 -1.73 -3.45
CA LEU A 144 12.85 -1.30 -4.23
C LEU A 144 13.39 0.01 -3.65
N ASP A 145 14.71 0.04 -3.38
CA ASP A 145 15.38 1.25 -2.93
C ASP A 145 15.63 2.22 -4.11
N TYR A 146 16.13 3.40 -3.81
CA TYR A 146 16.42 4.44 -4.79
C TYR A 146 17.29 3.96 -5.96
N ALA A 147 18.37 3.21 -5.68
CA ALA A 147 19.25 2.67 -6.71
C ALA A 147 18.55 1.67 -7.63
N ASP A 148 17.77 0.74 -7.06
CA ASP A 148 16.99 -0.24 -7.81
C ASP A 148 15.94 0.45 -8.69
N MET A 149 15.30 1.49 -8.16
CA MET A 149 14.31 2.26 -8.92
C MET A 149 14.94 3.02 -10.09
N GLN A 150 16.15 3.56 -9.92
CA GLN A 150 16.88 4.21 -11.01
C GLN A 150 17.29 3.20 -12.11
N GLU A 151 17.75 2.02 -11.72
CA GLU A 151 18.07 0.94 -12.66
C GLU A 151 16.82 0.53 -13.45
N LEU A 152 15.73 0.19 -12.74
CA LEU A 152 14.45 -0.18 -13.35
C LEU A 152 13.94 0.88 -14.32
N TRP A 153 14.01 2.16 -13.93
CA TRP A 153 13.46 3.29 -14.70
C TRP A 153 14.14 3.52 -16.05
N GLN A 154 15.42 3.11 -16.16
CA GLN A 154 16.20 3.25 -17.39
C GLN A 154 15.94 2.13 -18.41
N LEU A 155 15.27 1.07 -18.01
CA LEU A 155 14.94 -0.04 -18.89
C LEU A 155 13.83 0.33 -19.88
N PRO A 156 13.80 -0.26 -21.07
CA PRO A 156 12.64 -0.16 -21.96
C PRO A 156 11.38 -0.62 -21.22
N GLY A 157 10.38 0.26 -21.16
CA GLY A 157 9.13 0.01 -20.43
C GLY A 157 9.23 0.22 -18.92
N GLY A 158 10.41 0.34 -18.31
CA GLY A 158 10.61 0.52 -16.87
C GLY A 158 9.91 1.75 -16.29
N ASN A 159 9.86 2.84 -17.06
CA ASN A 159 9.15 4.07 -16.68
C ASN A 159 7.61 3.95 -16.73
N GLN A 160 7.07 2.80 -17.10
CA GLN A 160 5.65 2.48 -16.95
C GLN A 160 5.32 1.91 -15.56
N CYS A 161 6.31 1.76 -14.68
CA CYS A 161 6.12 1.38 -13.29
C CYS A 161 5.21 2.41 -12.60
N ALA A 162 4.04 1.96 -12.14
CA ALA A 162 2.98 2.86 -11.67
C ALA A 162 3.14 3.28 -10.20
N THR A 163 3.90 2.53 -9.40
CA THR A 163 4.11 2.80 -7.98
C THR A 163 5.26 1.97 -7.41
N ASN A 164 5.84 2.44 -6.30
CA ASN A 164 6.64 1.62 -5.39
C ASN A 164 5.93 1.53 -4.04
N GLN A 165 5.65 0.31 -3.58
CA GLN A 165 5.05 0.06 -2.27
C GLN A 165 6.15 -0.23 -1.26
N VAL A 166 6.31 0.64 -0.26
CA VAL A 166 7.41 0.58 0.72
C VAL A 166 6.91 0.77 2.15
N LEU A 167 7.71 0.33 3.12
CA LEU A 167 7.46 0.61 4.52
C LEU A 167 7.63 2.11 4.78
N TYR A 168 6.55 2.74 5.28
CA TYR A 168 6.63 4.15 5.63
C TYR A 168 5.65 4.52 6.75
N HIS A 169 6.18 5.07 7.81
CA HIS A 169 5.44 5.60 8.95
C HIS A 169 6.32 6.55 9.77
N LEU A 170 5.73 7.29 10.71
CA LEU A 170 6.41 8.33 11.50
C LEU A 170 7.72 7.87 12.19
N GLY A 171 7.82 6.60 12.55
CA GLY A 171 9.03 6.01 13.16
C GLY A 171 10.00 5.33 12.17
N SER A 172 9.70 5.34 10.85
CA SER A 172 10.56 4.81 9.79
C SER A 172 10.46 5.74 8.58
N ARG A 173 11.36 6.70 8.51
CA ARG A 173 11.36 7.83 7.58
C ARG A 173 12.48 7.77 6.54
N GLY A 174 13.20 6.64 6.45
CA GLY A 174 14.39 6.48 5.61
C GLY A 174 14.19 6.90 4.15
N ILE A 175 13.03 6.61 3.59
CA ILE A 175 12.68 6.93 2.19
C ILE A 175 12.63 8.44 1.91
N GLU A 176 12.49 9.29 2.92
CA GLU A 176 12.40 10.75 2.75
C GLU A 176 13.72 11.38 2.29
N TYR A 177 14.85 10.67 2.45
CA TYR A 177 16.15 11.19 2.06
C TYR A 177 16.32 11.29 0.53
N ASP A 178 15.94 10.25 -0.21
CA ASP A 178 16.15 10.16 -1.65
C ASP A 178 14.99 9.53 -2.43
N LEU A 179 14.45 8.39 -1.98
CA LEU A 179 13.45 7.63 -2.71
C LEU A 179 12.14 8.41 -2.88
N LEU A 180 11.58 8.94 -1.80
CA LEU A 180 10.31 9.68 -1.85
C LEU A 180 10.40 10.96 -2.69
N PRO A 181 11.44 11.83 -2.53
CA PRO A 181 11.63 12.98 -3.40
C PRO A 181 11.76 12.60 -4.88
N TRP A 182 12.47 11.50 -5.18
CA TRP A 182 12.60 11.02 -6.54
C TRP A 182 11.25 10.53 -7.10
N CYS A 183 10.49 9.75 -6.35
CA CYS A 183 9.15 9.32 -6.75
C CYS A 183 8.24 10.53 -7.04
N GLN A 184 8.28 11.56 -6.20
CA GLN A 184 7.54 12.81 -6.40
C GLN A 184 7.96 13.53 -7.68
N GLN A 185 9.26 13.58 -7.97
CA GLN A 185 9.79 14.17 -9.20
C GLN A 185 9.32 13.40 -10.45
N GLN A 186 9.20 12.08 -10.36
CA GLN A 186 8.68 11.23 -11.44
C GLN A 186 7.14 11.21 -11.49
N GLN A 187 6.45 11.93 -10.60
CA GLN A 187 4.99 11.90 -10.45
C GLN A 187 4.45 10.48 -10.17
N MET A 188 5.28 9.62 -9.58
CA MET A 188 4.95 8.26 -9.21
C MET A 188 4.47 8.23 -7.76
N PRO A 189 3.22 7.83 -7.48
CA PRO A 189 2.73 7.70 -6.12
C PRO A 189 3.44 6.57 -5.37
N VAL A 190 3.55 6.74 -4.05
CA VAL A 190 4.11 5.75 -3.12
C VAL A 190 2.97 5.15 -2.30
N MET A 191 2.95 3.81 -2.18
CA MET A 191 2.02 3.09 -1.31
C MET A 191 2.74 2.74 -0.01
N ALA A 192 2.34 3.35 1.11
CA ALA A 192 2.91 3.12 2.42
C ALA A 192 2.27 1.89 3.09
N TYR A 193 3.01 0.77 3.18
CA TYR A 193 2.56 -0.36 3.97
C TYR A 193 3.04 -0.25 5.43
N SER A 194 2.38 -0.97 6.34
CA SER A 194 2.58 -0.89 7.79
C SER A 194 2.58 0.56 8.34
N PRO A 195 1.63 1.44 7.93
CA PRO A 195 1.67 2.87 8.22
C PRO A 195 1.53 3.19 9.72
N LEU A 196 1.15 2.20 10.54
CA LEU A 196 1.04 2.28 12.00
C LEU A 196 2.18 1.54 12.72
N ALA A 197 3.28 1.21 12.04
CA ALA A 197 4.23 0.18 12.39
C ALA A 197 3.57 -1.21 12.53
N GLN A 198 4.35 -2.29 12.37
CA GLN A 198 3.78 -3.64 12.28
C GLN A 198 3.18 -4.10 13.60
N ALA A 199 3.98 -4.11 14.64
CA ALA A 199 3.58 -4.56 15.98
C ALA A 199 4.67 -4.23 17.01
N GLY A 200 4.47 -4.62 18.26
CA GLY A 200 5.49 -4.63 19.29
C GLY A 200 5.86 -3.25 19.84
N ARG A 201 7.13 -3.12 20.22
CA ARG A 201 7.61 -1.96 20.99
C ARG A 201 7.56 -0.64 20.20
N LEU A 202 7.88 -0.68 18.91
CA LEU A 202 7.86 0.52 18.05
C LEU A 202 6.44 1.06 17.91
N ARG A 203 5.47 0.23 17.54
CA ARG A 203 4.07 0.63 17.43
C ARG A 203 3.53 1.17 18.74
N ASN A 204 3.82 0.49 19.85
CA ASN A 204 3.39 0.94 21.18
C ASN A 204 4.03 2.28 21.55
N GLY A 205 5.29 2.51 21.17
CA GLY A 205 5.98 3.78 21.37
C GLY A 205 5.33 4.91 20.58
N LEU A 206 5.00 4.70 19.33
CA LEU A 206 4.30 5.67 18.47
C LEU A 206 2.91 6.04 19.04
N LEU A 207 2.10 5.03 19.36
CA LEU A 207 0.73 5.22 19.86
C LEU A 207 0.69 5.87 21.26
N LYS A 208 1.75 5.74 22.05
CA LYS A 208 1.88 6.34 23.40
C LYS A 208 2.70 7.63 23.42
N ASN A 209 3.18 8.08 22.28
CA ASN A 209 3.97 9.32 22.20
C ASN A 209 3.13 10.52 22.66
N ALA A 210 3.70 11.38 23.50
CA ALA A 210 2.98 12.52 24.08
C ALA A 210 2.50 13.50 23.01
N VAL A 211 3.35 13.83 22.03
CA VAL A 211 3.02 14.74 20.92
C VAL A 211 1.89 14.17 20.05
N VAL A 212 1.95 12.86 19.70
CA VAL A 212 0.89 12.21 18.94
C VAL A 212 -0.44 12.26 19.70
N ASN A 213 -0.42 12.02 21.01
CA ASN A 213 -1.63 12.05 21.82
C ASN A 213 -2.16 13.47 22.08
N GLU A 214 -1.30 14.47 22.16
CA GLU A 214 -1.70 15.89 22.26
C GLU A 214 -2.49 16.29 21.00
N ILE A 215 -1.98 15.97 19.80
CA ILE A 215 -2.65 16.23 18.52
C ILE A 215 -3.95 15.42 18.43
N ALA A 216 -3.93 14.15 18.81
CA ALA A 216 -5.12 13.30 18.82
C ALA A 216 -6.22 13.90 19.69
N HIS A 217 -5.88 14.44 20.86
CA HIS A 217 -6.82 15.09 21.75
C HIS A 217 -7.39 16.38 21.14
N ALA A 218 -6.53 17.22 20.55
CA ALA A 218 -6.94 18.48 19.91
C ALA A 218 -7.95 18.26 18.77
N HIS A 219 -7.78 17.19 18.00
CA HIS A 219 -8.69 16.80 16.90
C HIS A 219 -9.84 15.90 17.33
N ASN A 220 -9.90 15.45 18.59
CA ASN A 220 -10.87 14.44 19.09
C ASN A 220 -10.84 13.14 18.27
N ILE A 221 -9.65 12.66 17.93
CA ILE A 221 -9.40 11.42 17.18
C ILE A 221 -8.43 10.52 17.93
N SER A 222 -8.21 9.30 17.45
CA SER A 222 -7.23 8.39 18.02
C SER A 222 -5.80 8.69 17.59
N ALA A 223 -4.81 8.27 18.38
CA ALA A 223 -3.40 8.34 18.02
C ALA A 223 -3.09 7.64 16.68
N ALA A 224 -3.77 6.51 16.40
CA ALA A 224 -3.64 5.80 15.13
C ALA A 224 -4.10 6.67 13.94
N GLN A 225 -5.17 7.43 14.10
CA GLN A 225 -5.66 8.35 13.05
C GLN A 225 -4.68 9.50 12.81
N VAL A 226 -4.03 10.03 13.86
CA VAL A 226 -2.95 11.04 13.70
C VAL A 226 -1.77 10.47 12.90
N LEU A 227 -1.35 9.24 13.21
CA LEU A 227 -0.25 8.59 12.48
C LEU A 227 -0.60 8.37 11.01
N LEU A 228 -1.82 7.93 10.69
CA LEU A 228 -2.28 7.79 9.31
C LEU A 228 -2.38 9.15 8.61
N ALA A 229 -2.94 10.17 9.27
CA ALA A 229 -3.04 11.52 8.73
C ALA A 229 -1.66 12.11 8.42
N TRP A 230 -0.66 11.83 9.26
CA TRP A 230 0.73 12.20 9.00
C TRP A 230 1.28 11.52 7.73
N VAL A 231 1.08 10.20 7.57
CA VAL A 231 1.54 9.49 6.36
C VAL A 231 0.95 10.12 5.10
N ILE A 232 -0.37 10.30 5.06
CA ILE A 232 -1.04 10.82 3.88
C ILE A 232 -0.93 12.35 3.74
N SER A 233 -0.30 13.07 4.68
CA SER A 233 0.02 14.49 4.51
C SER A 233 1.11 14.72 3.47
N HIS A 234 1.92 13.71 3.18
CA HIS A 234 3.00 13.77 2.19
C HIS A 234 2.43 13.67 0.78
N GLN A 235 2.89 14.55 -0.10
CA GLN A 235 2.44 14.59 -1.49
C GLN A 235 2.71 13.26 -2.20
N GLY A 236 1.68 12.71 -2.86
CA GLY A 236 1.80 11.47 -3.64
C GLY A 236 1.88 10.20 -2.78
N VAL A 237 1.65 10.27 -1.47
CA VAL A 237 1.68 9.11 -0.58
C VAL A 237 0.27 8.67 -0.22
N MET A 238 -0.02 7.40 -0.40
CA MET A 238 -1.23 6.73 0.11
C MET A 238 -0.83 5.67 1.14
N ALA A 239 -1.71 5.42 2.11
CA ALA A 239 -1.48 4.42 3.16
C ALA A 239 -2.45 3.24 3.02
N ILE A 240 -1.96 2.03 3.30
CA ILE A 240 -2.74 0.78 3.22
C ILE A 240 -2.78 0.04 4.58
N PRO A 241 -3.39 0.66 5.62
CA PRO A 241 -3.53 0.01 6.91
C PRO A 241 -4.41 -1.24 6.82
N LYS A 242 -4.05 -2.30 7.55
CA LYS A 242 -4.90 -3.48 7.72
C LYS A 242 -5.93 -3.23 8.82
N ALA A 243 -7.19 -3.49 8.53
CA ALA A 243 -8.27 -3.48 9.51
C ALA A 243 -9.21 -4.68 9.31
N ALA A 244 -9.35 -5.51 10.32
CA ALA A 244 -10.18 -6.72 10.28
C ALA A 244 -11.56 -6.55 10.94
N THR A 245 -11.90 -5.33 11.38
CA THR A 245 -13.21 -5.03 12.00
C THR A 245 -13.80 -3.76 11.40
N ILE A 246 -15.12 -3.69 11.31
CA ILE A 246 -15.85 -2.53 10.78
C ILE A 246 -15.47 -1.25 11.55
N ALA A 247 -15.35 -1.32 12.88
CA ALA A 247 -14.99 -0.16 13.71
C ALA A 247 -13.61 0.42 13.33
N HIS A 248 -12.58 -0.43 13.10
CA HIS A 248 -11.27 0.05 12.66
C HIS A 248 -11.29 0.59 11.23
N VAL A 249 -12.08 -0.02 10.34
CA VAL A 249 -12.27 0.47 8.97
C VAL A 249 -12.90 1.87 8.98
N GLN A 250 -13.94 2.10 9.80
CA GLN A 250 -14.56 3.41 9.97
C GLN A 250 -13.56 4.45 10.48
N GLN A 251 -12.72 4.09 11.46
CA GLN A 251 -11.66 4.97 11.96
C GLN A 251 -10.64 5.31 10.87
N ASN A 252 -10.24 4.33 10.04
CA ASN A 252 -9.32 4.57 8.94
C ASN A 252 -9.96 5.47 7.86
N ALA A 253 -11.22 5.25 7.50
CA ALA A 253 -11.93 6.07 6.53
C ALA A 253 -12.06 7.53 6.98
N ALA A 254 -12.33 7.77 8.26
CA ALA A 254 -12.44 9.11 8.82
C ALA A 254 -11.13 9.92 8.71
N VAL A 255 -9.98 9.27 8.54
CA VAL A 255 -8.68 9.97 8.35
C VAL A 255 -8.65 10.78 7.05
N LEU A 256 -9.43 10.42 6.03
CA LEU A 256 -9.49 11.16 4.77
C LEU A 256 -9.99 12.61 4.93
N GLU A 257 -10.63 12.91 6.05
CA GLU A 257 -11.13 14.25 6.41
C GLU A 257 -10.24 14.97 7.43
N VAL A 258 -9.18 14.31 7.94
CA VAL A 258 -8.26 14.89 8.92
C VAL A 258 -7.17 15.68 8.22
N GLU A 259 -7.03 16.94 8.59
CA GLU A 259 -5.98 17.83 8.11
C GLU A 259 -5.11 18.29 9.30
N LEU A 260 -3.84 17.90 9.30
CA LEU A 260 -2.86 18.35 10.29
C LEU A 260 -2.30 19.72 9.87
N SER A 261 -2.27 20.65 10.80
CA SER A 261 -1.68 21.96 10.57
C SER A 261 -0.16 21.89 10.43
N SER A 262 0.45 22.90 9.80
CA SER A 262 1.92 23.01 9.71
C SER A 262 2.61 23.00 11.07
N ALA A 263 1.97 23.54 12.11
CA ALA A 263 2.50 23.52 13.46
C ALA A 263 2.52 22.11 14.05
N GLU A 264 1.46 21.32 13.86
CA GLU A 264 1.37 19.93 14.30
C GLU A 264 2.35 19.03 13.54
N LEU A 265 2.49 19.21 12.23
CA LEU A 265 3.51 18.52 11.45
C LEU A 265 4.92 18.83 11.96
N ALA A 266 5.23 20.10 12.29
CA ALA A 266 6.51 20.48 12.87
C ALA A 266 6.75 19.88 14.27
N MET A 267 5.69 19.70 15.08
CA MET A 267 5.78 19.01 16.38
C MET A 267 6.13 17.54 16.19
N LEU A 268 5.51 16.86 15.21
CA LEU A 268 5.79 15.47 14.87
C LEU A 268 7.21 15.31 14.31
N ASP A 269 7.66 16.22 13.44
CA ASP A 269 9.02 16.25 12.90
C ASP A 269 10.09 16.45 13.97
N LYS A 270 9.79 17.25 15.00
CA LYS A 270 10.69 17.41 16.14
C LYS A 270 10.77 16.16 17.00
N ALA A 271 9.65 15.45 17.18
CA ALA A 271 9.59 14.20 17.95
C ALA A 271 10.23 13.01 17.21
N TYR A 272 10.12 12.99 15.90
CA TYR A 272 10.65 11.96 15.00
C TYR A 272 11.32 12.63 13.79
N PRO A 273 12.57 13.08 13.91
CA PRO A 273 13.25 13.82 12.84
C PRO A 273 13.43 12.99 11.57
N ALA A 274 13.29 13.64 10.43
CA ALA A 274 13.65 13.07 9.14
C ALA A 274 15.14 12.69 9.09
N PRO A 275 15.54 11.68 8.30
CA PRO A 275 16.95 11.27 8.20
C PRO A 275 17.81 12.39 7.58
N LYS A 276 19.04 12.53 8.10
CA LYS A 276 20.03 13.49 7.58
C LYS A 276 20.97 12.88 6.54
N GLY A 277 20.81 11.61 6.24
CA GLY A 277 21.62 10.86 5.28
C GLY A 277 20.91 9.58 4.85
N LYS A 278 21.46 8.93 3.82
CA LYS A 278 20.93 7.67 3.31
C LYS A 278 20.96 6.59 4.39
N THR A 279 19.84 5.91 4.56
CA THR A 279 19.71 4.69 5.35
C THR A 279 19.31 3.54 4.43
N ALA A 280 19.57 2.31 4.83
CA ALA A 280 19.01 1.15 4.12
C ALA A 280 17.46 1.23 4.13
N LEU A 281 16.84 0.69 3.09
CA LEU A 281 15.39 0.60 3.03
C LEU A 281 14.88 -0.33 4.15
N ASP A 282 14.01 0.19 5.00
CA ASP A 282 13.36 -0.63 6.03
C ASP A 282 12.34 -1.57 5.38
N MET A 283 12.34 -2.82 5.82
CA MET A 283 11.42 -3.87 5.38
C MET A 283 10.92 -4.66 6.59
N VAL A 284 9.81 -5.36 6.46
CA VAL A 284 9.25 -6.31 7.45
C VAL A 284 8.97 -7.65 6.81
#